data_ae4cd23b795a781f84a23368907a2648
#
_entry.id   ae4cd23b795a781f84a23368907a2648
#
_cell.length_a   1.000
_cell.length_b   1.000
_cell.length_c   1.000
_cell.angle_alpha   90.00
_cell.angle_beta   90.00
_cell.angle_gamma   90.00
#
_symmetry.space_group_name_H-M   'P 1'
#
loop_
_entity.id
_entity.type
_entity.pdbx_description
1 polymer ?
#
loop_
_entity_poly.entity_id
_entity_poly.type
_entity_poly.pdbx_seq_one_letter_code
_entity_poly.pdbx_strand_id
1 'polypeptide(L)'
;MRLVKSLITGVSAAVLLSSCGAGGDDQGTEYAPNMYHSVAYEPYSQITDEDAGRWVTSIDYPTSVEGGEGHAEYYNSNRFNPHRMNMREPAPNTVKRNAQGWLPYRLPNDSTGLRLASRLKNPLDSTAEVVAAGKALYEMYCDHCHGPKGEGNGKVAEGVEVDGTKKGNYNGVPNYKSDALKKITEGHIFHVITYGKNLMWPHGSQISPEDRWKIAKYVKTLQK
;
A
#
# COMPACT_ATOMS: atom_id res chain seq x y z
N MET A 1 18.63 -16.03 -57.16
CA MET A 1 19.54 -16.56 -56.12
C MET A 1 19.94 -15.59 -55.03
N ARG A 2 20.27 -14.32 -55.29
CA ARG A 2 20.65 -13.34 -54.23
C ARG A 2 19.52 -13.04 -53.25
N LEU A 3 18.30 -12.83 -53.71
CA LEU A 3 17.11 -12.56 -52.90
C LEU A 3 16.78 -13.69 -51.92
N VAL A 4 16.86 -14.94 -52.37
CA VAL A 4 16.59 -16.13 -51.52
C VAL A 4 17.65 -16.25 -50.41
N LYS A 5 18.92 -15.98 -50.70
CA LYS A 5 19.99 -15.98 -49.70
C LYS A 5 19.79 -14.89 -48.67
N SER A 6 19.41 -13.68 -49.07
CA SER A 6 19.12 -12.60 -48.14
C SER A 6 17.90 -12.89 -47.25
N LEU A 7 16.89 -13.54 -47.82
CA LEU A 7 15.70 -13.90 -47.04
C LEU A 7 16.01 -15.00 -46.01
N ILE A 8 16.80 -16.01 -46.39
CA ILE A 8 17.23 -17.07 -45.46
C ILE A 8 18.09 -16.47 -44.35
N THR A 9 19.04 -15.59 -44.67
CA THR A 9 19.88 -14.93 -43.66
C THR A 9 19.04 -14.07 -42.72
N GLY A 10 18.05 -13.33 -43.21
CA GLY A 10 17.17 -12.50 -42.40
C GLY A 10 16.28 -13.33 -41.46
N VAL A 11 15.71 -14.44 -41.95
CA VAL A 11 14.90 -15.35 -41.12
C VAL A 11 15.76 -16.02 -40.03
N SER A 12 16.96 -16.50 -40.40
CA SER A 12 17.89 -17.12 -39.46
C SER A 12 18.31 -16.13 -38.34
N ALA A 13 18.59 -14.87 -38.70
CA ALA A 13 18.92 -13.84 -37.74
C ALA A 13 17.72 -13.51 -36.81
N ALA A 14 16.51 -13.46 -37.36
CA ALA A 14 15.30 -13.21 -36.56
C ALA A 14 15.04 -14.36 -35.55
N VAL A 15 15.22 -15.61 -35.98
CA VAL A 15 15.07 -16.79 -35.09
C VAL A 15 16.14 -16.79 -33.98
N LEU A 16 17.38 -16.44 -34.33
CA LEU A 16 18.44 -16.35 -33.30
C LEU A 16 18.22 -15.23 -32.29
N LEU A 17 17.62 -14.11 -32.68
CA LEU A 17 17.32 -12.99 -31.81
C LEU A 17 16.07 -13.26 -30.93
N SER A 18 15.17 -14.12 -31.35
CA SER A 18 13.97 -14.46 -30.55
C SER A 18 14.19 -15.58 -29.53
N SER A 19 15.33 -16.32 -29.63
CA SER A 19 15.58 -17.47 -28.74
C SER A 19 16.11 -17.13 -27.37
N CYS A 20 16.40 -15.86 -27.08
CA CYS A 20 16.99 -15.41 -25.82
C CYS A 20 15.99 -14.66 -24.90
N GLY A 21 14.72 -14.60 -25.28
CA GLY A 21 13.68 -13.93 -24.50
C GLY A 21 13.10 -14.83 -23.41
N ALA A 22 13.00 -14.33 -22.20
CA ALA A 22 12.22 -14.99 -21.15
C ALA A 22 10.74 -14.99 -21.54
N GLY A 23 10.03 -16.10 -21.32
CA GLY A 23 8.60 -16.19 -21.60
C GLY A 23 7.95 -17.37 -20.88
N GLY A 24 6.83 -17.14 -20.24
CA GLY A 24 6.17 -18.16 -19.42
C GLY A 24 7.06 -18.65 -18.30
N ASP A 25 7.19 -19.96 -18.18
CA ASP A 25 8.06 -20.61 -17.18
C ASP A 25 9.53 -20.69 -17.60
N ASP A 26 9.86 -20.22 -18.83
CA ASP A 26 11.23 -20.16 -19.31
C ASP A 26 11.87 -18.81 -18.92
N GLN A 27 12.85 -18.89 -18.04
CA GLN A 27 13.58 -17.72 -17.54
C GLN A 27 14.61 -17.16 -18.54
N GLY A 28 14.72 -17.76 -19.71
CA GLY A 28 15.66 -17.36 -20.76
C GLY A 28 17.11 -17.62 -20.38
N THR A 29 18.00 -16.66 -20.69
CA THR A 29 19.44 -16.77 -20.50
C THR A 29 19.94 -16.09 -19.24
N GLU A 30 19.11 -15.94 -18.22
CA GLU A 30 19.52 -15.33 -16.96
C GLU A 30 20.58 -16.19 -16.25
N TYR A 31 21.64 -15.52 -15.79
CA TYR A 31 22.71 -16.19 -15.04
C TYR A 31 22.28 -16.37 -13.58
N ALA A 32 22.19 -17.65 -13.14
CA ALA A 32 21.84 -18.03 -11.80
C ALA A 32 20.59 -17.27 -11.24
N PRO A 33 19.42 -17.40 -11.85
CA PRO A 33 18.22 -16.66 -11.50
C PRO A 33 17.59 -17.09 -10.17
N ASN A 34 18.35 -17.78 -9.33
CA ASN A 34 17.91 -18.28 -8.03
C ASN A 34 17.27 -17.13 -7.24
N MET A 35 16.02 -17.32 -6.84
CA MET A 35 15.23 -16.37 -6.06
C MET A 35 14.84 -15.06 -6.76
N TYR A 36 15.01 -14.92 -8.06
CA TYR A 36 14.45 -13.79 -8.80
C TYR A 36 12.92 -13.81 -8.81
N HIS A 37 12.37 -15.01 -8.90
CA HIS A 37 10.94 -15.24 -8.89
C HIS A 37 10.58 -16.05 -7.65
N SER A 38 9.50 -15.67 -6.99
CA SER A 38 8.96 -16.46 -5.89
C SER A 38 8.43 -17.78 -6.42
N VAL A 39 8.91 -18.92 -5.88
CA VAL A 39 8.38 -20.25 -6.19
C VAL A 39 7.00 -20.43 -5.56
N ALA A 40 6.77 -19.79 -4.41
CA ALA A 40 5.49 -19.78 -3.73
C ALA A 40 4.60 -18.63 -4.25
N TYR A 41 3.31 -18.91 -4.37
CA TYR A 41 2.35 -17.87 -4.68
C TYR A 41 2.24 -16.87 -3.55
N GLU A 42 2.34 -15.60 -3.87
CA GLU A 42 2.13 -14.54 -2.90
C GLU A 42 0.64 -14.29 -2.67
N PRO A 43 0.22 -13.90 -1.44
CA PRO A 43 -1.20 -13.77 -1.10
C PRO A 43 -2.02 -12.89 -2.03
N TYR A 44 -1.39 -11.83 -2.57
CA TYR A 44 -2.06 -10.87 -3.46
C TYR A 44 -1.77 -11.09 -4.95
N SER A 45 -1.04 -12.15 -5.31
CA SER A 45 -0.82 -12.51 -6.70
C SER A 45 -2.09 -13.07 -7.31
N GLN A 46 -2.38 -12.68 -8.55
CA GLN A 46 -3.45 -13.27 -9.33
C GLN A 46 -2.91 -14.47 -10.08
N ILE A 47 -3.63 -15.59 -9.99
CA ILE A 47 -3.39 -16.74 -10.85
C ILE A 47 -4.33 -16.58 -12.04
N THR A 48 -3.79 -16.12 -13.15
CA THR A 48 -4.55 -15.90 -14.40
C THR A 48 -4.46 -17.08 -15.35
N ASP A 49 -3.46 -17.93 -15.18
CA ASP A 49 -3.25 -19.14 -15.98
C ASP A 49 -3.96 -20.32 -15.31
N GLU A 50 -4.92 -20.90 -16.00
CA GLU A 50 -5.68 -22.07 -15.52
C GLU A 50 -4.83 -23.34 -15.48
N ASP A 51 -3.75 -23.37 -16.23
CA ASP A 51 -2.79 -24.47 -16.26
C ASP A 51 -1.65 -24.31 -15.25
N ALA A 52 -1.60 -23.19 -14.52
CA ALA A 52 -0.59 -22.96 -13.50
C ALA A 52 -0.61 -24.08 -12.46
N GLY A 53 0.55 -24.64 -12.18
CA GLY A 53 0.72 -25.74 -11.24
C GLY A 53 0.35 -27.14 -11.75
N ARG A 54 -0.08 -27.26 -12.98
CA ARG A 54 -0.44 -28.55 -13.62
C ARG A 54 0.72 -29.56 -13.58
N TRP A 55 1.94 -29.05 -13.60
CA TRP A 55 3.17 -29.84 -13.60
C TRP A 55 3.67 -30.26 -12.21
N VAL A 56 3.05 -29.78 -11.16
CA VAL A 56 3.55 -29.89 -9.78
C VAL A 56 2.62 -30.73 -8.88
N THR A 57 1.54 -31.29 -9.43
CA THR A 57 0.62 -32.11 -8.63
C THR A 57 1.27 -33.46 -8.32
N SER A 58 1.43 -33.76 -7.04
CA SER A 58 1.79 -35.08 -6.54
C SER A 58 0.60 -36.04 -6.46
N ILE A 59 -0.57 -35.61 -6.89
CA ILE A 59 -1.80 -36.39 -6.85
C ILE A 59 -2.13 -36.84 -8.25
N ASP A 60 -1.97 -38.15 -8.51
CA ASP A 60 -2.48 -38.79 -9.69
C ASP A 60 -4.01 -38.79 -9.65
N TYR A 61 -4.62 -37.81 -10.30
CA TYR A 61 -6.06 -37.88 -10.54
C TYR A 61 -6.33 -38.96 -11.57
N PRO A 62 -7.24 -39.93 -11.29
CA PRO A 62 -7.62 -40.90 -12.30
C PRO A 62 -8.18 -40.16 -13.50
N THR A 63 -7.58 -40.40 -14.66
CA THR A 63 -8.00 -39.88 -15.97
C THR A 63 -9.40 -40.33 -16.42
N SER A 64 -10.13 -41.06 -15.56
CA SER A 64 -11.43 -41.62 -15.81
C SER A 64 -12.62 -40.74 -15.42
N VAL A 65 -12.40 -39.53 -14.90
CA VAL A 65 -13.48 -38.57 -14.72
C VAL A 65 -13.67 -37.82 -16.03
N GLU A 66 -14.72 -38.17 -16.81
CA GLU A 66 -15.10 -37.47 -18.03
C GLU A 66 -15.17 -35.96 -17.77
N GLY A 67 -14.34 -35.19 -18.49
CA GLY A 67 -14.24 -33.74 -18.35
C GLY A 67 -13.32 -33.23 -17.20
N GLY A 68 -12.65 -34.15 -16.52
CA GLY A 68 -11.71 -33.81 -15.45
C GLY A 68 -10.29 -33.62 -15.97
N GLU A 69 -9.98 -32.51 -16.58
CA GLU A 69 -8.62 -32.02 -16.54
C GLU A 69 -8.27 -31.79 -15.08
N GLY A 70 -7.30 -32.56 -14.57
CA GLY A 70 -6.87 -32.43 -13.17
C GLY A 70 -6.45 -31.00 -12.91
N HIS A 71 -7.30 -30.24 -12.25
CA HIS A 71 -6.97 -28.89 -11.84
C HIS A 71 -5.88 -28.98 -10.79
N ALA A 72 -4.75 -28.39 -11.10
CA ALA A 72 -3.71 -28.23 -10.12
C ALA A 72 -4.25 -27.46 -8.90
N GLU A 73 -3.79 -27.82 -7.73
CA GLU A 73 -4.17 -27.19 -6.47
C GLU A 73 -3.92 -25.68 -6.44
N TYR A 74 -3.19 -25.16 -7.39
CA TYR A 74 -2.75 -23.76 -7.46
C TYR A 74 -3.70 -22.83 -8.20
N TYR A 75 -4.53 -23.36 -9.12
CA TYR A 75 -5.54 -22.52 -9.75
C TYR A 75 -6.69 -22.30 -8.77
N ASN A 76 -6.95 -21.04 -8.44
CA ASN A 76 -8.06 -20.70 -7.57
C ASN A 76 -9.38 -20.77 -8.35
N SER A 77 -9.97 -21.94 -8.40
CA SER A 77 -11.27 -22.18 -9.04
C SER A 77 -12.46 -21.64 -8.24
N ASN A 78 -12.20 -21.00 -7.10
CA ASN A 78 -13.28 -20.43 -6.27
C ASN A 78 -13.93 -19.25 -6.98
N ARG A 79 -15.09 -19.48 -7.59
CA ARG A 79 -15.90 -18.46 -8.27
C ARG A 79 -16.38 -17.32 -7.35
N PHE A 80 -16.26 -17.48 -6.03
CA PHE A 80 -16.56 -16.44 -5.04
C PHE A 80 -15.33 -15.57 -4.72
N ASN A 81 -14.19 -15.84 -5.34
CA ASN A 81 -13.03 -14.97 -5.31
C ASN A 81 -12.93 -14.20 -6.63
N PRO A 82 -13.59 -13.03 -6.74
CA PRO A 82 -13.68 -12.29 -8.01
C PRO A 82 -12.33 -11.76 -8.48
N HIS A 83 -11.36 -11.66 -7.57
CA HIS A 83 -10.02 -11.16 -7.87
C HIS A 83 -9.03 -12.25 -8.24
N ARG A 84 -9.42 -13.52 -8.18
CA ARG A 84 -8.56 -14.69 -8.48
C ARG A 84 -7.20 -14.64 -7.78
N MET A 85 -7.18 -14.12 -6.55
CA MET A 85 -5.96 -14.07 -5.75
C MET A 85 -5.72 -15.39 -5.02
N ASN A 86 -4.46 -15.70 -4.72
CA ASN A 86 -4.07 -16.88 -3.95
C ASN A 86 -4.72 -16.91 -2.57
N MET A 87 -4.81 -15.75 -1.94
CA MET A 87 -5.44 -15.62 -0.64
C MET A 87 -6.96 -15.67 -0.79
N ARG A 88 -7.60 -16.51 0.00
CA ARG A 88 -9.06 -16.54 0.08
C ARG A 88 -9.56 -15.26 0.74
N GLU A 89 -10.57 -14.65 0.15
CA GLU A 89 -11.26 -13.56 0.80
C GLU A 89 -12.01 -14.09 2.05
N PRO A 90 -12.02 -13.30 3.13
CA PRO A 90 -12.83 -13.64 4.28
C PRO A 90 -14.31 -13.74 3.92
N ALA A 91 -15.08 -14.52 4.68
CA ALA A 91 -16.53 -14.57 4.51
C ALA A 91 -17.14 -13.17 4.58
N PRO A 92 -18.23 -12.89 3.84
CA PRO A 92 -18.92 -11.61 3.92
C PRO A 92 -19.21 -11.21 5.37
N ASN A 93 -19.03 -9.92 5.68
CA ASN A 93 -19.20 -9.35 7.03
C ASN A 93 -18.19 -9.81 8.08
N THR A 94 -17.10 -10.46 7.69
CA THR A 94 -16.00 -10.77 8.61
C THR A 94 -15.39 -9.48 9.14
N VAL A 95 -15.30 -9.35 10.46
CA VAL A 95 -14.61 -8.23 11.12
C VAL A 95 -13.18 -8.63 11.39
N LYS A 96 -12.23 -7.88 10.83
CA LYS A 96 -10.80 -8.10 11.03
C LYS A 96 -10.46 -7.94 12.51
N ARG A 97 -9.82 -8.94 13.11
CA ARG A 97 -9.19 -8.80 14.42
C ARG A 97 -7.84 -8.11 14.27
N ASN A 98 -7.56 -7.19 15.16
CA ASN A 98 -6.25 -6.60 15.35
C ASN A 98 -5.75 -6.86 16.78
N ALA A 99 -4.48 -6.61 17.05
CA ALA A 99 -3.88 -6.87 18.35
C ALA A 99 -4.57 -6.10 19.50
N GLN A 100 -5.11 -4.93 19.22
CA GLN A 100 -5.79 -4.06 20.18
C GLN A 100 -7.29 -4.39 20.33
N GLY A 101 -7.86 -5.26 19.47
CA GLY A 101 -9.28 -5.58 19.47
C GLY A 101 -10.19 -4.43 18.99
N TRP A 102 -9.65 -3.40 18.38
CA TRP A 102 -10.43 -2.26 17.91
C TRP A 102 -11.18 -2.56 16.63
N LEU A 103 -12.34 -1.95 16.48
CA LEU A 103 -13.09 -2.00 15.23
C LEU A 103 -12.37 -1.22 14.13
N PRO A 104 -12.46 -1.68 12.87
CA PRO A 104 -11.95 -0.93 11.73
C PRO A 104 -12.58 0.46 11.66
N TYR A 105 -11.76 1.47 11.35
CA TYR A 105 -12.24 2.81 11.12
C TYR A 105 -13.00 2.88 9.79
N ARG A 106 -14.29 3.22 9.83
CA ARG A 106 -15.19 3.16 8.67
C ARG A 106 -15.94 4.46 8.39
N LEU A 107 -15.61 5.55 9.07
CA LEU A 107 -16.25 6.84 8.75
C LEU A 107 -15.85 7.26 7.32
N PRO A 108 -16.79 7.77 6.52
CA PRO A 108 -16.53 8.14 5.14
C PRO A 108 -15.57 9.34 5.05
N ASN A 109 -14.86 9.44 3.92
CA ASN A 109 -13.97 10.57 3.63
C ASN A 109 -14.75 11.74 3.04
N ASP A 110 -15.63 12.34 3.85
CA ASP A 110 -16.43 13.49 3.50
C ASP A 110 -16.65 14.41 4.71
N SER A 111 -17.39 15.50 4.52
CA SER A 111 -17.71 16.45 5.57
C SER A 111 -18.51 15.82 6.72
N THR A 112 -19.36 14.85 6.43
CA THR A 112 -20.13 14.09 7.43
C THR A 112 -19.21 13.22 8.26
N GLY A 113 -18.31 12.45 7.62
CA GLY A 113 -17.32 11.63 8.29
C GLY A 113 -16.40 12.46 9.18
N LEU A 114 -15.90 13.60 8.70
CA LEU A 114 -15.08 14.52 9.50
C LEU A 114 -15.84 15.04 10.72
N ARG A 115 -17.09 15.43 10.57
CA ARG A 115 -17.95 15.89 11.66
C ARG A 115 -18.20 14.78 12.71
N LEU A 116 -18.43 13.56 12.27
CA LEU A 116 -18.56 12.40 13.17
C LEU A 116 -17.24 12.07 13.85
N ALA A 117 -16.14 12.08 13.10
CA ALA A 117 -14.81 11.87 13.64
C ALA A 117 -14.43 12.87 14.71
N SER A 118 -14.84 14.13 14.56
CA SER A 118 -14.58 15.18 15.56
C SER A 118 -15.22 14.89 16.93
N ARG A 119 -16.18 13.96 17.00
CA ARG A 119 -16.83 13.52 18.25
C ARG A 119 -16.15 12.32 18.88
N LEU A 120 -15.24 11.65 18.15
CA LEU A 120 -14.54 10.49 18.67
C LEU A 120 -13.59 10.92 19.78
N LYS A 121 -13.58 10.12 20.82
CA LYS A 121 -12.59 10.23 21.90
C LYS A 121 -11.39 9.37 21.57
N ASN A 122 -10.21 9.87 21.87
CA ASN A 122 -9.00 9.08 21.76
C ASN A 122 -9.07 7.89 22.75
N PRO A 123 -8.92 6.65 22.28
CA PRO A 123 -8.99 5.49 23.18
C PRO A 123 -7.74 5.34 24.05
N LEU A 124 -6.66 6.08 23.77
CA LEU A 124 -5.43 6.00 24.52
C LEU A 124 -5.42 7.01 25.68
N ASP A 125 -4.91 6.58 26.82
CA ASP A 125 -4.68 7.46 27.95
C ASP A 125 -3.59 8.51 27.66
N SER A 126 -3.65 9.64 28.37
CA SER A 126 -2.71 10.74 28.17
C SER A 126 -1.49 10.57 29.10
N THR A 127 -0.76 9.46 28.91
CA THR A 127 0.47 9.22 29.65
C THR A 127 1.68 9.87 28.98
N ALA A 128 2.75 10.08 29.73
CA ALA A 128 3.99 10.65 29.21
C ALA A 128 4.57 9.78 28.09
N GLU A 129 4.45 8.44 28.21
CA GLU A 129 4.94 7.48 27.25
C GLU A 129 4.16 7.57 25.93
N VAL A 130 2.83 7.68 25.98
CA VAL A 130 1.98 7.82 24.78
C VAL A 130 2.28 9.13 24.06
N VAL A 131 2.48 10.22 24.79
CA VAL A 131 2.85 11.53 24.22
C VAL A 131 4.25 11.48 23.61
N ALA A 132 5.22 10.84 24.26
CA ALA A 132 6.59 10.70 23.76
C ALA A 132 6.63 9.84 22.49
N ALA A 133 5.89 8.72 22.46
CA ALA A 133 5.74 7.90 21.26
C ALA A 133 5.07 8.69 20.13
N GLY A 134 4.03 9.46 20.43
CA GLY A 134 3.37 10.35 19.47
C GLY A 134 4.32 11.41 18.90
N LYS A 135 5.22 11.94 19.73
CA LYS A 135 6.28 12.87 19.30
C LYS A 135 7.23 12.21 18.31
N ALA A 136 7.77 11.04 18.63
CA ALA A 136 8.68 10.31 17.75
C ALA A 136 8.04 10.01 16.39
N LEU A 137 6.78 9.60 16.39
CA LEU A 137 6.01 9.37 15.16
C LEU A 137 5.75 10.67 14.38
N TYR A 138 5.48 11.76 15.07
CA TYR A 138 5.30 13.07 14.46
C TYR A 138 6.59 13.54 13.77
N GLU A 139 7.74 13.40 14.41
CA GLU A 139 9.05 13.73 13.86
C GLU A 139 9.37 12.87 12.63
N MET A 140 8.89 11.63 12.59
CA MET A 140 9.10 10.73 11.45
C MET A 140 8.20 11.05 10.25
N TYR A 141 6.92 11.39 10.47
CA TYR A 141 5.92 11.46 9.41
C TYR A 141 5.36 12.86 9.13
N CYS A 142 5.52 13.81 10.02
CA CYS A 142 4.74 15.06 9.98
C CYS A 142 5.58 16.33 9.96
N ASP A 143 6.71 16.36 10.69
CA ASP A 143 7.47 17.59 10.93
C ASP A 143 8.09 18.18 9.66
N HIS A 144 8.42 17.34 8.68
CA HIS A 144 8.99 17.78 7.41
C HIS A 144 8.08 18.75 6.64
N CYS A 145 6.74 18.70 6.85
CA CYS A 145 5.79 19.67 6.32
C CYS A 145 5.32 20.64 7.40
N HIS A 146 4.90 20.11 8.56
CA HIS A 146 4.28 20.91 9.61
C HIS A 146 5.26 21.66 10.53
N GLY A 147 6.54 21.31 10.49
CA GLY A 147 7.59 21.83 11.35
C GLY A 147 7.55 21.24 12.76
N PRO A 148 8.66 21.28 13.51
CA PRO A 148 8.80 20.63 14.81
C PRO A 148 7.86 21.21 15.90
N LYS A 149 7.36 22.41 15.68
CA LYS A 149 6.40 23.11 16.57
C LYS A 149 4.99 23.19 15.99
N GLY A 150 4.75 22.57 14.82
CA GLY A 150 3.46 22.62 14.14
C GLY A 150 3.09 23.99 13.57
N GLU A 151 4.07 24.81 13.22
CA GLU A 151 3.90 26.18 12.71
C GLU A 151 3.68 26.23 11.19
N GLY A 152 3.72 25.06 10.51
CA GLY A 152 3.58 24.97 9.06
C GLY A 152 4.85 25.34 8.30
N ASN A 153 5.98 25.37 8.99
CA ASN A 153 7.29 25.82 8.51
C ASN A 153 8.30 24.66 8.35
N GLY A 154 7.82 23.47 8.07
CA GLY A 154 8.70 22.34 7.77
C GLY A 154 9.48 22.55 6.47
N LYS A 155 10.62 21.87 6.33
CA LYS A 155 11.53 22.02 5.19
C LYS A 155 10.86 21.82 3.82
N VAL A 156 9.87 20.92 3.74
CA VAL A 156 9.11 20.67 2.52
C VAL A 156 8.11 21.79 2.23
N ALA A 157 7.55 22.40 3.27
CA ALA A 157 6.61 23.51 3.15
C ALA A 157 7.31 24.81 2.77
N GLU A 158 8.38 25.17 3.48
CA GLU A 158 9.15 26.39 3.21
C GLU A 158 10.00 26.29 1.95
N GLY A 159 10.38 25.08 1.59
CA GLY A 159 11.29 24.82 0.47
C GLY A 159 12.75 25.04 0.79
N VAL A 160 13.57 24.72 -0.17
CA VAL A 160 15.02 24.91 -0.14
C VAL A 160 15.38 26.18 -0.91
N GLU A 161 16.30 26.94 -0.39
CA GLU A 161 16.83 28.10 -1.11
C GLU A 161 17.72 27.60 -2.27
N VAL A 162 17.31 27.92 -3.49
CA VAL A 162 18.06 27.65 -4.72
C VAL A 162 18.20 28.97 -5.46
N ASP A 163 19.44 29.40 -5.70
CA ASP A 163 19.77 30.66 -6.39
C ASP A 163 19.08 31.91 -5.79
N GLY A 164 19.05 32.00 -4.47
CA GLY A 164 18.42 33.12 -3.76
C GLY A 164 16.89 33.11 -3.75
N THR A 165 16.26 32.02 -4.24
CA THR A 165 14.81 31.88 -4.27
C THR A 165 14.40 30.66 -3.44
N LYS A 166 13.49 30.84 -2.47
CA LYS A 166 12.87 29.73 -1.74
C LYS A 166 11.86 29.01 -2.65
N LYS A 167 12.11 27.74 -2.95
CA LYS A 167 11.20 26.88 -3.73
C LYS A 167 10.63 25.82 -2.82
N GLY A 168 9.43 26.04 -2.31
CA GLY A 168 8.64 25.06 -1.54
C GLY A 168 7.52 24.49 -2.42
N ASN A 169 7.31 23.19 -2.32
CA ASN A 169 6.28 22.50 -3.11
C ASN A 169 4.91 22.50 -2.42
N TYR A 170 4.84 22.84 -1.14
CA TYR A 170 3.62 22.73 -0.32
C TYR A 170 3.33 24.04 0.42
N ASN A 171 3.00 25.07 -0.34
CA ASN A 171 2.55 26.32 0.25
C ASN A 171 1.21 26.14 0.96
N GLY A 172 1.06 26.77 2.13
CA GLY A 172 -0.20 26.77 2.86
C GLY A 172 -0.37 25.60 3.86
N VAL A 173 0.72 24.96 4.26
CA VAL A 173 0.68 24.04 5.41
C VAL A 173 0.25 24.85 6.64
N PRO A 174 -0.84 24.44 7.33
CA PRO A 174 -1.43 25.28 8.36
C PRO A 174 -0.63 25.26 9.66
N ASN A 175 -0.61 26.39 10.34
CA ASN A 175 -0.13 26.49 11.72
C ASN A 175 -1.18 25.95 12.69
N TYR A 176 -0.83 24.99 13.55
CA TYR A 176 -1.74 24.36 14.50
C TYR A 176 -2.27 25.34 15.60
N LYS A 177 -1.56 26.42 15.83
CA LYS A 177 -1.98 27.48 16.79
C LYS A 177 -2.92 28.51 16.18
N SER A 178 -3.19 28.43 14.87
CA SER A 178 -4.13 29.32 14.20
C SER A 178 -5.54 29.20 14.79
N ASP A 179 -6.32 30.26 14.71
CA ASP A 179 -7.71 30.28 15.20
C ASP A 179 -8.58 29.17 14.61
N ALA A 180 -8.31 28.80 13.37
CA ALA A 180 -9.02 27.72 12.68
C ALA A 180 -8.68 26.33 13.24
N LEU A 181 -7.45 26.09 13.70
CA LEU A 181 -6.98 24.74 14.08
C LEU A 181 -6.80 24.53 15.58
N LYS A 182 -6.54 25.56 16.38
CA LYS A 182 -6.28 25.42 17.82
C LYS A 182 -7.38 24.69 18.61
N LYS A 183 -8.61 24.63 18.06
CA LYS A 183 -9.77 23.99 18.72
C LYS A 183 -10.17 22.65 18.14
N ILE A 184 -9.51 22.15 17.09
CA ILE A 184 -9.87 20.86 16.52
C ILE A 184 -9.59 19.73 17.50
N THR A 185 -10.43 18.70 17.46
CA THR A 185 -10.34 17.56 18.38
C THR A 185 -9.32 16.52 17.90
N GLU A 186 -8.91 15.60 18.78
CA GLU A 186 -8.04 14.49 18.44
C GLU A 186 -8.67 13.60 17.38
N GLY A 187 -9.99 13.37 17.44
CA GLY A 187 -10.72 12.60 16.42
C GLY A 187 -10.72 13.28 15.05
N HIS A 188 -10.79 14.62 15.00
CA HIS A 188 -10.61 15.38 13.74
C HIS A 188 -9.20 15.17 13.18
N ILE A 189 -8.16 15.29 14.03
CA ILE A 189 -6.76 15.09 13.64
C ILE A 189 -6.57 13.66 13.11
N PHE A 190 -7.07 12.66 13.83
CA PHE A 190 -7.03 11.25 13.43
C PHE A 190 -7.64 11.01 12.03
N HIS A 191 -8.81 11.62 11.77
CA HIS A 191 -9.48 11.51 10.47
C HIS A 191 -8.65 12.11 9.35
N VAL A 192 -8.08 13.31 9.58
CA VAL A 192 -7.22 13.98 8.60
C VAL A 192 -5.95 13.17 8.33
N ILE A 193 -5.30 12.61 9.34
CA ILE A 193 -4.16 11.71 9.14
C ILE A 193 -4.57 10.48 8.32
N THR A 194 -5.77 9.96 8.57
CA THR A 194 -6.25 8.75 7.88
C THR A 194 -6.48 8.97 6.40
N TYR A 195 -7.18 10.03 6.03
CA TYR A 195 -7.67 10.25 4.68
C TYR A 195 -6.96 11.36 3.91
N GLY A 196 -6.13 12.13 4.59
CA GLY A 196 -5.57 13.35 4.03
C GLY A 196 -6.58 14.50 4.03
N LYS A 197 -6.11 15.68 3.63
CA LYS A 197 -6.96 16.87 3.40
C LYS A 197 -6.24 17.85 2.48
N ASN A 198 -6.90 18.28 1.43
CA ASN A 198 -6.32 19.17 0.41
C ASN A 198 -5.01 18.59 -0.16
N LEU A 199 -3.88 19.27 0.05
CA LEU A 199 -2.56 18.84 -0.39
C LEU A 199 -1.92 17.78 0.56
N MET A 200 -2.45 17.59 1.75
CA MET A 200 -1.99 16.54 2.65
C MET A 200 -2.51 15.17 2.20
N TRP A 201 -1.62 14.28 1.84
CA TRP A 201 -1.96 12.93 1.40
C TRP A 201 -2.35 12.02 2.58
N PRO A 202 -3.12 10.95 2.32
CA PRO A 202 -3.54 10.01 3.35
C PRO A 202 -2.37 9.18 3.88
N HIS A 203 -2.33 9.00 5.20
CA HIS A 203 -1.34 8.17 5.89
C HIS A 203 -1.95 6.89 6.48
N GLY A 204 -3.22 6.63 6.16
CA GLY A 204 -3.96 5.50 6.72
C GLY A 204 -3.39 4.12 6.39
N SER A 205 -2.66 3.97 5.28
CA SER A 205 -1.99 2.73 4.89
C SER A 205 -0.61 2.56 5.52
N GLN A 206 0.04 3.65 5.92
CA GLN A 206 1.42 3.64 6.41
C GLN A 206 1.50 3.63 7.94
N ILE A 207 0.54 4.28 8.61
CA ILE A 207 0.53 4.49 10.05
C ILE A 207 -0.62 3.71 10.67
N SER A 208 -0.34 2.87 11.67
CA SER A 208 -1.37 2.09 12.36
C SER A 208 -2.45 2.99 13.00
N PRO A 209 -3.67 2.52 13.23
CA PRO A 209 -4.69 3.29 13.93
C PRO A 209 -4.23 3.76 15.31
N GLU A 210 -3.53 2.92 16.04
CA GLU A 210 -2.98 3.26 17.36
C GLU A 210 -1.98 4.41 17.27
N ASP A 211 -1.05 4.32 16.32
CA ASP A 211 -0.02 5.34 16.15
C ASP A 211 -0.59 6.67 15.66
N ARG A 212 -1.65 6.64 14.82
CA ARG A 212 -2.39 7.85 14.45
C ARG A 212 -3.02 8.54 15.67
N TRP A 213 -3.52 7.76 16.63
CA TRP A 213 -4.04 8.30 17.88
C TRP A 213 -2.94 8.87 18.79
N LYS A 214 -1.74 8.25 18.84
CA LYS A 214 -0.58 8.79 19.53
C LYS A 214 -0.14 10.13 18.93
N ILE A 215 -0.08 10.20 17.57
CA ILE A 215 0.23 11.46 16.87
C ILE A 215 -0.82 12.52 17.19
N ALA A 216 -2.11 12.18 17.11
CA ALA A 216 -3.18 13.13 17.43
C ALA A 216 -3.05 13.68 18.86
N LYS A 217 -2.68 12.83 19.82
CA LYS A 217 -2.38 13.24 21.19
C LYS A 217 -1.23 14.23 21.27
N TYR A 218 -0.13 13.96 20.58
CA TYR A 218 1.02 14.86 20.55
C TYR A 218 0.69 16.20 19.88
N VAL A 219 -0.01 16.18 18.74
CA VAL A 219 -0.42 17.41 18.05
C VAL A 219 -1.24 18.33 18.97
N LYS A 220 -2.07 17.76 19.86
CA LYS A 220 -2.78 18.56 20.88
C LYS A 220 -1.86 19.29 21.84
N THR A 221 -0.66 18.80 22.07
CA THR A 221 0.33 19.53 22.88
C THR A 221 0.93 20.71 22.13
N LEU A 222 1.05 20.62 20.81
CA LEU A 222 1.55 21.70 19.96
C LEU A 222 0.53 22.83 19.75
N GLN A 223 -0.75 22.58 20.04
CA GLN A 223 -1.82 23.58 19.92
C GLN A 223 -1.96 24.49 21.15
N LYS A 224 -1.20 24.22 22.21
CA LYS A 224 -1.15 25.02 23.46
C LYS A 224 -0.10 26.17 23.37
#